data_d4a28eba48cb2dafd6a9186b8715eda7
#
_entry.id   d4a28eba48cb2dafd6a9186b8715eda7
#
_cell.length_a   1.000
_cell.length_b   1.000
_cell.length_c   1.000
_cell.angle_alpha   90.00
_cell.angle_beta   90.00
_cell.angle_gamma   90.00
#
_symmetry.space_group_name_H-M   'P 1'
#
loop_
_entity.id
_entity.type
_entity.pdbx_description
1 polymer ?
#
loop_
_entity_poly.entity_id
_entity_poly.type
_entity_poly.pdbx_seq_one_letter_code
_entity_poly.pdbx_strand_id
1 'polypeptide(L)'
;MTAEFKDLISRYVKGAQALRSSVSRMSTEQVLARPIPGKMSTLEVVCHISDFEPVFADRMKRVIAMESPALLGADENLFLKSLSYGKRIISEEIALVDLVRSQMARILENLPEQAWSRIGVHSEKGPVSLKNLLEKAINHLDHHLVFIGEKKKHLASN
;
A
#
# COMPACT_ATOMS: atom_id res chain seq x y z
N MET A 1 21.23 7.36 10.42
CA MET A 1 20.35 7.00 9.28
C MET A 1 20.94 7.54 7.99
N THR A 2 21.16 6.70 7.00
CA THR A 2 21.74 7.05 5.69
C THR A 2 20.79 7.90 4.83
N ALA A 3 21.33 8.56 3.80
CA ALA A 3 20.53 9.30 2.82
C ALA A 3 19.53 8.39 2.09
N GLU A 4 19.90 7.14 1.81
CA GLU A 4 19.05 6.12 1.19
C GLU A 4 17.79 5.85 2.02
N PHE A 5 17.92 5.63 3.33
CA PHE A 5 16.77 5.35 4.19
C PHE A 5 15.85 6.56 4.35
N LYS A 6 16.42 7.77 4.40
CA LYS A 6 15.63 9.02 4.40
C LYS A 6 14.80 9.15 3.12
N ASP A 7 15.38 8.83 1.96
CA ASP A 7 14.67 8.87 0.68
C ASP A 7 13.53 7.84 0.64
N LEU A 8 13.77 6.60 1.06
CA LEU A 8 12.74 5.58 1.13
C LEU A 8 11.56 6.00 2.02
N ILE A 9 11.83 6.53 3.22
CA ILE A 9 10.77 7.01 4.12
C ILE A 9 10.00 8.17 3.46
N SER A 10 10.70 9.12 2.84
CA SER A 10 10.07 10.24 2.13
C SER A 10 9.16 9.77 1.00
N ARG A 11 9.59 8.81 0.18
CA ARG A 11 8.79 8.20 -0.89
C ARG A 11 7.57 7.48 -0.32
N TYR A 12 7.74 6.73 0.76
CA TYR A 12 6.67 6.02 1.44
C TYR A 12 5.55 6.98 1.89
N VAL A 13 5.90 8.07 2.54
CA VAL A 13 4.94 9.09 3.00
C VAL A 13 4.26 9.79 1.81
N LYS A 14 5.02 10.19 0.79
CA LYS A 14 4.49 10.88 -0.40
C LYS A 14 3.47 10.03 -1.18
N GLY A 15 3.55 8.71 -1.10
CA GLY A 15 2.61 7.81 -1.76
C GLY A 15 1.15 8.04 -1.33
N ALA A 16 0.88 8.34 -0.06
CA ALA A 16 -0.48 8.64 0.41
C ALA A 16 -1.06 9.90 -0.27
N GLN A 17 -0.25 10.94 -0.43
CA GLN A 17 -0.65 12.15 -1.15
C GLN A 17 -0.85 11.87 -2.65
N ALA A 18 -0.01 11.04 -3.25
CA ALA A 18 -0.15 10.62 -4.65
C ALA A 18 -1.46 9.85 -4.87
N LEU A 19 -1.82 8.93 -3.94
CA LEU A 19 -3.09 8.21 -3.98
C LEU A 19 -4.28 9.18 -3.92
N ARG A 20 -4.29 10.11 -2.96
CA ARG A 20 -5.33 11.13 -2.83
C ARG A 20 -5.47 11.96 -4.11
N SER A 21 -4.35 12.41 -4.68
CA SER A 21 -4.33 13.22 -5.90
C SER A 21 -4.82 12.44 -7.12
N SER A 22 -4.54 11.14 -7.18
CA SER A 22 -4.94 10.29 -8.31
C SER A 22 -6.46 10.19 -8.50
N VAL A 23 -7.24 10.32 -7.42
CA VAL A 23 -8.71 10.20 -7.44
C VAL A 23 -9.45 11.52 -7.20
N SER A 24 -8.76 12.63 -6.90
CA SER A 24 -9.34 13.90 -6.40
C SER A 24 -10.36 14.55 -7.34
N ARG A 25 -10.37 14.21 -8.62
CA ARG A 25 -11.27 14.78 -9.64
C ARG A 25 -12.21 13.74 -10.25
N MET A 26 -12.35 12.59 -9.62
CA MET A 26 -13.25 11.53 -10.11
C MET A 26 -14.62 11.69 -9.44
N SER A 27 -15.69 11.59 -10.25
CA SER A 27 -17.05 11.48 -9.72
C SER A 27 -17.28 10.10 -9.09
N THR A 28 -18.33 9.97 -8.29
CA THR A 28 -18.73 8.67 -7.71
C THR A 28 -18.94 7.61 -8.77
N GLU A 29 -19.58 7.97 -9.90
CA GLU A 29 -19.80 7.06 -11.02
C GLU A 29 -18.48 6.60 -11.65
N GLN A 30 -17.53 7.52 -11.85
CA GLN A 30 -16.20 7.21 -12.39
C GLN A 30 -15.40 6.30 -11.46
N VAL A 31 -15.50 6.50 -10.14
CA VAL A 31 -14.82 5.68 -9.13
C VAL A 31 -15.35 4.24 -9.10
N LEU A 32 -16.65 4.07 -9.32
CA LEU A 32 -17.32 2.76 -9.36
C LEU A 32 -17.22 2.06 -10.72
N ALA A 33 -16.99 2.79 -11.79
CA ALA A 33 -16.93 2.25 -13.15
C ALA A 33 -15.78 1.25 -13.31
N ARG A 34 -16.01 0.25 -14.20
CA ARG A 34 -15.00 -0.71 -14.65
C ARG A 34 -14.73 -0.50 -16.15
N PRO A 35 -13.99 0.56 -16.51
CA PRO A 35 -13.80 0.92 -17.93
C PRO A 35 -12.93 -0.08 -18.69
N ILE A 36 -12.18 -0.94 -17.99
CA ILE A 36 -11.34 -1.97 -18.59
C ILE A 36 -11.94 -3.33 -18.21
N PRO A 37 -12.37 -4.15 -19.19
CA PRO A 37 -12.96 -5.46 -18.93
C PRO A 37 -12.07 -6.35 -18.07
N GLY A 38 -12.66 -7.03 -17.08
CA GLY A 38 -11.96 -7.96 -16.18
C GLY A 38 -11.03 -7.31 -15.15
N LYS A 39 -10.97 -5.96 -15.07
CA LYS A 39 -10.18 -5.24 -14.08
C LYS A 39 -11.05 -4.64 -12.97
N MET A 40 -10.46 -4.46 -11.80
CA MET A 40 -11.08 -3.76 -10.66
C MET A 40 -11.52 -2.35 -11.04
N SER A 41 -12.58 -1.83 -10.40
CA SER A 41 -12.91 -0.40 -10.41
C SER A 41 -11.82 0.40 -9.68
N THR A 42 -11.88 1.74 -9.77
CA THR A 42 -10.96 2.59 -8.99
C THR A 42 -11.19 2.43 -7.49
N LEU A 43 -12.44 2.33 -7.03
CA LEU A 43 -12.75 2.07 -5.62
C LEU A 43 -12.13 0.75 -5.15
N GLU A 44 -12.28 -0.32 -5.92
CA GLU A 44 -11.72 -1.63 -5.56
C GLU A 44 -10.19 -1.61 -5.50
N VAL A 45 -9.53 -0.87 -6.39
CA VAL A 45 -8.06 -0.67 -6.31
C VAL A 45 -7.67 0.08 -5.05
N VAL A 46 -8.40 1.14 -4.67
CA VAL A 46 -8.13 1.89 -3.44
C VAL A 46 -8.37 1.04 -2.20
N CYS A 47 -9.44 0.23 -2.16
CA CYS A 47 -9.71 -0.71 -1.07
C CYS A 47 -8.59 -1.76 -0.96
N HIS A 48 -8.13 -2.30 -2.08
CA HIS A 48 -7.00 -3.23 -2.10
C HIS A 48 -5.73 -2.59 -1.50
N ILE A 49 -5.40 -1.37 -1.90
CA ILE A 49 -4.25 -0.64 -1.33
C ILE A 49 -4.44 -0.47 0.19
N SER A 50 -5.64 -0.04 0.63
CA SER A 50 -5.89 0.24 2.04
C SER A 50 -5.87 -1.00 2.93
N ASP A 51 -6.28 -2.16 2.42
CA ASP A 51 -6.21 -3.42 3.16
C ASP A 51 -4.77 -3.96 3.25
N PHE A 52 -3.96 -3.77 2.21
CA PHE A 52 -2.58 -4.25 2.22
C PHE A 52 -1.61 -3.32 2.96
N GLU A 53 -1.93 -2.05 3.11
CA GLU A 53 -1.07 -1.12 3.86
C GLU A 53 -0.89 -1.53 5.33
N PRO A 54 -1.96 -1.88 6.11
CA PRO A 54 -1.81 -2.44 7.45
C PRO A 54 -1.04 -3.77 7.48
N VAL A 55 -1.17 -4.61 6.45
CA VAL A 55 -0.43 -5.88 6.34
C VAL A 55 1.07 -5.61 6.22
N PHE A 56 1.48 -4.65 5.37
CA PHE A 56 2.88 -4.23 5.28
C PHE A 56 3.37 -3.63 6.60
N ALA A 57 2.56 -2.77 7.22
CA ALA A 57 2.90 -2.14 8.50
C ALA A 57 3.05 -3.17 9.63
N ASP A 58 2.16 -4.17 9.74
CA ASP A 58 2.27 -5.26 10.71
C ASP A 58 3.58 -6.05 10.51
N ARG A 59 3.88 -6.43 9.26
CA ARG A 59 5.12 -7.13 8.93
C ARG A 59 6.35 -6.33 9.32
N MET A 60 6.40 -5.05 9.00
CA MET A 60 7.51 -4.18 9.39
C MET A 60 7.64 -4.06 10.92
N LYS A 61 6.53 -3.86 11.64
CA LYS A 61 6.52 -3.79 13.11
C LYS A 61 7.02 -5.09 13.74
N ARG A 62 6.62 -6.25 13.21
CA ARG A 62 7.12 -7.56 13.70
C ARG A 62 8.62 -7.70 13.50
N VAL A 63 9.14 -7.36 12.32
CA VAL A 63 10.59 -7.43 12.04
C VAL A 63 11.38 -6.47 12.93
N ILE A 64 10.82 -5.31 13.26
CA ILE A 64 11.44 -4.36 14.18
C ILE A 64 11.47 -4.90 15.61
N ALA A 65 10.38 -5.48 16.08
CA ALA A 65 10.17 -5.83 17.48
C ALA A 65 10.63 -7.23 17.86
N MET A 66 10.64 -8.19 16.92
CA MET A 66 10.84 -9.61 17.18
C MET A 66 12.08 -10.13 16.47
N GLU A 67 12.63 -11.26 16.93
CA GLU A 67 13.72 -11.96 16.27
C GLU A 67 13.16 -12.94 15.23
N SER A 68 13.53 -12.76 13.94
CA SER A 68 13.13 -13.59 12.81
C SER A 68 11.65 -14.01 12.80
N PRO A 69 10.68 -13.06 12.92
CA PRO A 69 9.27 -13.40 13.02
C PRO A 69 8.74 -14.07 11.76
N ALA A 70 7.76 -14.97 11.92
CA ALA A 70 6.95 -15.46 10.81
C ALA A 70 6.03 -14.35 10.28
N LEU A 71 6.01 -14.19 8.95
CA LEU A 71 5.19 -13.20 8.24
C LEU A 71 4.20 -13.94 7.33
N LEU A 72 2.92 -13.86 7.69
CA LEU A 72 1.87 -14.56 6.94
C LEU A 72 1.63 -13.93 5.56
N GLY A 73 1.33 -14.77 4.57
CA GLY A 73 0.77 -14.36 3.29
C GLY A 73 -0.62 -13.74 3.45
N ALA A 74 -1.04 -12.96 2.45
CA ALA A 74 -2.40 -12.45 2.34
C ALA A 74 -2.84 -12.61 0.88
N ASP A 75 -3.99 -13.24 0.66
CA ASP A 75 -4.54 -13.49 -0.68
C ASP A 75 -5.43 -12.33 -1.11
N GLU A 76 -4.97 -11.56 -2.09
CA GLU A 76 -5.67 -10.39 -2.61
C GLU A 76 -7.02 -10.72 -3.25
N ASN A 77 -7.15 -11.91 -3.87
CA ASN A 77 -8.38 -12.32 -4.52
C ASN A 77 -9.46 -12.70 -3.48
N LEU A 78 -9.05 -13.32 -2.38
CA LEU A 78 -9.96 -13.60 -1.26
C LEU A 78 -10.42 -12.30 -0.59
N PHE A 79 -9.54 -11.31 -0.42
CA PHE A 79 -9.89 -9.99 0.12
C PHE A 79 -10.91 -9.28 -0.78
N LEU A 80 -10.62 -9.18 -2.08
CA LEU A 80 -11.53 -8.57 -3.06
C LEU A 80 -12.91 -9.24 -3.05
N LYS A 81 -12.96 -10.56 -2.96
CA LYS A 81 -14.21 -11.35 -2.97
C LYS A 81 -15.02 -11.18 -1.69
N SER A 82 -14.35 -11.07 -0.53
CA SER A 82 -14.98 -11.25 0.78
C SER A 82 -15.20 -9.95 1.55
N LEU A 83 -14.44 -8.88 1.27
CA LEU A 83 -14.41 -7.66 2.09
C LEU A 83 -15.27 -6.51 1.53
N SER A 84 -16.26 -6.82 0.69
CA SER A 84 -17.30 -5.86 0.23
C SER A 84 -16.74 -4.56 -0.36
N TYR A 85 -15.69 -4.59 -1.14
CA TYR A 85 -14.98 -3.42 -1.67
C TYR A 85 -15.93 -2.41 -2.37
N GLY A 86 -16.93 -2.86 -3.09
CA GLY A 86 -17.91 -2.00 -3.77
C GLY A 86 -18.85 -1.20 -2.84
N LYS A 87 -18.81 -1.43 -1.52
CA LYS A 87 -19.65 -0.74 -0.51
C LYS A 87 -18.83 0.15 0.43
N ARG A 88 -17.53 0.22 0.25
CA ARG A 88 -16.63 0.99 1.13
C ARG A 88 -16.56 2.46 0.69
N ILE A 89 -16.11 3.32 1.59
CA ILE A 89 -16.06 4.77 1.38
C ILE A 89 -14.63 5.17 1.02
N ILE A 90 -14.41 5.60 -0.21
CA ILE A 90 -13.07 5.87 -0.76
C ILE A 90 -12.25 6.86 0.08
N SER A 91 -12.89 7.88 0.68
CA SER A 91 -12.20 8.86 1.53
C SER A 91 -11.68 8.25 2.83
N GLU A 92 -12.39 7.28 3.40
CA GLU A 92 -11.96 6.56 4.60
C GLU A 92 -10.78 5.64 4.29
N GLU A 93 -10.83 4.96 3.14
CA GLU A 93 -9.74 4.10 2.68
C GLU A 93 -8.43 4.88 2.49
N ILE A 94 -8.53 6.04 1.83
CA ILE A 94 -7.36 6.93 1.64
C ILE A 94 -6.85 7.46 2.98
N ALA A 95 -7.74 7.81 3.90
CA ALA A 95 -7.36 8.27 5.25
C ALA A 95 -6.64 7.17 6.03
N LEU A 96 -7.08 5.91 5.92
CA LEU A 96 -6.41 4.77 6.54
C LEU A 96 -4.97 4.61 6.03
N VAL A 97 -4.77 4.66 4.72
CA VAL A 97 -3.42 4.60 4.11
C VAL A 97 -2.53 5.72 4.64
N ASP A 98 -3.04 6.95 4.69
CA ASP A 98 -2.31 8.13 5.16
C ASP A 98 -1.89 7.98 6.63
N LEU A 99 -2.81 7.57 7.51
CA LEU A 99 -2.54 7.37 8.94
C LEU A 99 -1.53 6.25 9.19
N VAL A 100 -1.66 5.11 8.49
CA VAL A 100 -0.73 3.97 8.63
C VAL A 100 0.66 4.39 8.17
N ARG A 101 0.80 5.04 7.01
CA ARG A 101 2.09 5.51 6.50
C ARG A 101 2.74 6.55 7.39
N SER A 102 1.95 7.50 7.89
CA SER A 102 2.43 8.53 8.81
C SER A 102 2.92 7.94 10.13
N GLN A 103 2.22 6.93 10.68
CA GLN A 103 2.66 6.21 11.87
C GLN A 103 3.97 5.45 11.63
N MET A 104 4.01 4.66 10.54
CA MET A 104 5.20 3.87 10.22
C MET A 104 6.42 4.75 9.94
N ALA A 105 6.26 5.87 9.24
CA ALA A 105 7.36 6.79 8.99
C ALA A 105 8.01 7.28 10.30
N ARG A 106 7.19 7.70 11.28
CA ARG A 106 7.72 8.10 12.60
C ARG A 106 8.46 6.98 13.32
N ILE A 107 8.03 5.71 13.17
CA ILE A 107 8.74 4.57 13.72
C ILE A 107 10.09 4.39 13.02
N LEU A 108 10.07 4.37 11.67
CA LEU A 108 11.26 4.12 10.85
C LEU A 108 12.33 5.22 11.02
N GLU A 109 11.92 6.49 11.18
CA GLU A 109 12.81 7.63 11.40
C GLU A 109 13.64 7.52 12.69
N ASN A 110 13.12 6.80 13.68
CA ASN A 110 13.76 6.63 14.99
C ASN A 110 14.56 5.32 15.12
N LEU A 111 14.70 4.54 14.04
CA LEU A 111 15.43 3.28 14.12
C LEU A 111 16.96 3.46 13.98
N PRO A 112 17.74 2.67 14.70
CA PRO A 112 19.17 2.55 14.46
C PRO A 112 19.42 1.89 13.10
N GLU A 113 20.57 2.19 12.48
CA GLU A 113 20.89 1.72 11.13
C GLU A 113 20.88 0.21 10.99
N GLN A 114 21.31 -0.52 12.02
CA GLN A 114 21.32 -1.98 12.02
C GLN A 114 19.92 -2.60 11.91
N ALA A 115 18.86 -1.87 12.32
CA ALA A 115 17.50 -2.39 12.25
C ALA A 115 17.04 -2.67 10.81
N TRP A 116 17.59 -1.98 9.82
CA TRP A 116 17.18 -2.08 8.42
C TRP A 116 17.54 -3.42 7.77
N SER A 117 18.57 -4.11 8.29
CA SER A 117 18.96 -5.45 7.87
C SER A 117 18.25 -6.58 8.62
N ARG A 118 17.47 -6.27 9.66
CA ARG A 118 16.68 -7.30 10.37
C ARG A 118 15.72 -7.99 9.41
N ILE A 119 15.53 -9.29 9.61
CA ILE A 119 14.74 -10.14 8.70
C ILE A 119 13.53 -10.75 9.43
N GLY A 120 12.46 -10.98 8.67
CA GLY A 120 11.39 -11.92 9.01
C GLY A 120 11.28 -12.99 7.93
N VAL A 121 10.57 -14.09 8.22
CA VAL A 121 10.41 -15.22 7.31
C VAL A 121 8.99 -15.22 6.75
N HIS A 122 8.83 -14.80 5.49
CA HIS A 122 7.54 -14.80 4.81
C HIS A 122 7.15 -16.21 4.39
N SER A 123 5.91 -16.63 4.67
CA SER A 123 5.41 -17.98 4.41
C SER A 123 5.62 -18.51 2.99
N GLU A 124 5.62 -17.59 2.00
CA GLU A 124 5.73 -17.95 0.57
C GLU A 124 7.07 -17.49 -0.06
N LYS A 125 7.70 -16.45 0.49
CA LYS A 125 8.84 -15.77 -0.14
C LYS A 125 10.15 -15.95 0.62
N GLY A 126 10.11 -16.66 1.77
CA GLY A 126 11.28 -16.86 2.61
C GLY A 126 11.76 -15.58 3.32
N PRO A 127 13.07 -15.46 3.62
CA PRO A 127 13.62 -14.32 4.35
C PRO A 127 13.41 -12.99 3.63
N VAL A 128 12.92 -11.96 4.35
CA VAL A 128 12.69 -10.61 3.83
C VAL A 128 13.17 -9.60 4.85
N SER A 129 14.02 -8.66 4.45
CA SER A 129 14.53 -7.61 5.34
C SER A 129 13.51 -6.49 5.55
N LEU A 130 13.69 -5.70 6.63
CA LEU A 130 12.89 -4.50 6.88
C LEU A 130 12.95 -3.53 5.70
N LYS A 131 14.14 -3.31 5.14
CA LYS A 131 14.33 -2.47 3.94
C LYS A 131 13.46 -2.99 2.78
N ASN A 132 13.53 -4.28 2.47
CA ASN A 132 12.75 -4.85 1.37
C ASN A 132 11.23 -4.80 1.62
N LEU A 133 10.77 -4.89 2.88
CA LEU A 133 9.35 -4.71 3.20
C LEU A 133 8.88 -3.29 2.90
N LEU A 134 9.67 -2.27 3.26
CA LEU A 134 9.36 -0.88 2.94
C LEU A 134 9.36 -0.63 1.43
N GLU A 135 10.37 -1.11 0.70
CA GLU A 135 10.44 -1.02 -0.76
C GLU A 135 9.21 -1.68 -1.43
N LYS A 136 8.79 -2.84 -0.92
CA LYS A 136 7.58 -3.52 -1.42
C LYS A 136 6.31 -2.71 -1.17
N ALA A 137 6.16 -2.08 0.00
CA ALA A 137 5.00 -1.23 0.30
C ALA A 137 4.96 0.02 -0.61
N ILE A 138 6.13 0.61 -0.92
CA ILE A 138 6.24 1.73 -1.88
C ILE A 138 5.83 1.26 -3.28
N ASN A 139 6.48 0.22 -3.78
CA ASN A 139 6.28 -0.28 -5.14
C ASN A 139 4.85 -0.81 -5.36
N HIS A 140 4.23 -1.39 -4.34
CA HIS A 140 2.84 -1.86 -4.39
C HIS A 140 1.88 -0.69 -4.69
N LEU A 141 2.00 0.41 -3.97
CA LEU A 141 1.17 1.58 -4.22
C LEU A 141 1.49 2.21 -5.57
N ASP A 142 2.76 2.41 -5.90
CA ASP A 142 3.19 3.01 -7.17
C ASP A 142 2.62 2.21 -8.37
N HIS A 143 2.65 0.89 -8.31
CA HIS A 143 2.08 0.00 -9.31
C HIS A 143 0.57 0.23 -9.49
N HIS A 144 -0.17 0.33 -8.41
CA HIS A 144 -1.61 0.57 -8.46
C HIS A 144 -1.99 1.99 -8.91
N LEU A 145 -1.15 2.99 -8.66
CA LEU A 145 -1.36 4.33 -9.21
C LEU A 145 -1.34 4.36 -10.74
N VAL A 146 -0.52 3.53 -11.38
CA VAL A 146 -0.51 3.36 -12.84
C VAL A 146 -1.88 2.86 -13.32
N PHE A 147 -2.46 1.86 -12.67
CA PHE A 147 -3.78 1.33 -13.04
C PHE A 147 -4.91 2.34 -12.86
N ILE A 148 -4.86 3.18 -11.81
CA ILE A 148 -5.83 4.27 -11.65
C ILE A 148 -5.69 5.26 -12.82
N GLY A 149 -4.45 5.59 -13.21
CA GLY A 149 -4.18 6.46 -14.35
C GLY A 149 -4.72 5.93 -15.68
N GLU A 150 -4.56 4.63 -15.93
CA GLU A 150 -5.11 3.95 -17.13
C GLU A 150 -6.65 4.02 -17.17
N LYS A 151 -7.32 3.75 -16.03
CA LYS A 151 -8.78 3.86 -15.93
C LYS A 151 -9.28 5.27 -16.24
N LYS A 152 -8.60 6.29 -15.72
CA LYS A 152 -8.95 7.69 -16.01
C LYS A 152 -8.85 8.02 -17.50
N LYS A 153 -7.83 7.52 -18.19
CA LYS A 153 -7.69 7.70 -19.65
C LYS A 153 -8.85 7.05 -20.41
N HIS A 154 -9.23 5.82 -20.06
CA HIS A 154 -10.37 5.14 -20.70
C HIS A 154 -11.70 5.86 -20.43
N LEU A 155 -11.92 6.39 -19.24
CA LEU A 155 -13.12 7.15 -18.90
C LEU A 155 -13.19 8.51 -19.61
N ALA A 156 -12.07 9.10 -20.00
CA ALA A 156 -12.01 10.36 -20.73
C ALA A 156 -12.17 10.18 -22.25
N SER A 157 -12.00 8.95 -22.75
CA SER A 157 -12.05 8.63 -24.19
C SER A 157 -13.43 8.12 -24.65
N ASN A 158 -14.35 7.91 -23.71
CA ASN A 158 -15.74 7.50 -23.94
C ASN A 158 -16.71 8.62 -23.53
#